data_98216d575b9a7968bb64f9865c72476e
#
_entry.id   98216d575b9a7968bb64f9865c72476e
#
_cell.length_a   1.000
_cell.length_b   1.000
_cell.length_c   1.000
_cell.angle_alpha   90.00
_cell.angle_beta   90.00
_cell.angle_gamma   90.00
#
_symmetry.space_group_name_H-M   'P 1'
#
loop_
_entity.id
_entity.type
_entity.pdbx_description
1 polymer ?
#
loop_
_entity_poly.entity_id
_entity_poly.type
_entity_poly.pdbx_seq_one_letter_code
_entity_poly.pdbx_strand_id
1 'polypeptide(L)'
;MQNDFIIALAWPEGMVSACGSWYDVFFAKNKKYRVGHSALVLVESVTGNLRYFDFGRYHTPKDFGRVRDVKTDGDVTIKTIAKIEKNQITNLKEILLEIKKKESFHGEGTLYASILNDVSYSKAYKYAKKIQKNGLIPYGPFVYNGTNCSRFVASVMRSSSPTYIKNARLKFPICVSPSPKRNVGIANANFYRVTEKAFIEVKRNWFESYFKSIERS
;
A
#
# COMPACT_ATOMS: atom_id res chain seq x y z
N MET A 1 -14.11 -1.90 22.11
CA MET A 1 -13.72 -2.77 20.99
C MET A 1 -12.26 -2.49 20.67
N GLN A 2 -11.45 -3.54 20.56
CA GLN A 2 -10.06 -3.37 20.13
C GLN A 2 -10.05 -3.10 18.64
N ASN A 3 -9.44 -2.00 18.22
CA ASN A 3 -9.44 -1.58 16.81
C ASN A 3 -8.21 -2.18 16.13
N ASP A 4 -8.41 -2.70 14.92
CA ASP A 4 -7.33 -3.22 14.10
C ASP A 4 -6.59 -2.09 13.36
N PHE A 5 -5.50 -2.46 12.65
CA PHE A 5 -4.68 -1.49 11.93
C PHE A 5 -4.40 -1.95 10.49
N ILE A 6 -4.14 -0.98 9.64
CA ILE A 6 -3.53 -1.20 8.32
C ILE A 6 -2.25 -0.38 8.24
N ILE A 7 -1.13 -1.01 7.92
CA ILE A 7 0.10 -0.33 7.55
C ILE A 7 0.07 -0.13 6.04
N ALA A 8 -0.09 1.10 5.58
CA ALA A 8 0.02 1.46 4.17
C ALA A 8 1.49 1.62 3.80
N LEU A 9 1.92 1.01 2.70
CA LEU A 9 3.30 0.96 2.24
C LEU A 9 3.43 1.58 0.84
N ALA A 10 4.51 2.31 0.61
CA ALA A 10 4.84 2.88 -0.69
C ALA A 10 6.34 2.91 -0.95
N TRP A 11 6.75 2.48 -2.12
CA TRP A 11 8.09 2.62 -2.68
C TRP A 11 7.99 3.47 -3.96
N PRO A 12 8.16 4.80 -3.88
CA PRO A 12 7.88 5.70 -5.01
C PRO A 12 8.95 5.65 -6.11
N GLU A 13 10.08 5.00 -5.86
CA GLU A 13 11.23 5.00 -6.76
C GLU A 13 11.20 3.86 -7.78
N GLY A 14 10.32 2.88 -7.60
CA GLY A 14 10.22 1.74 -8.49
C GLY A 14 9.95 2.10 -9.94
N MET A 15 10.72 1.51 -10.84
CA MET A 15 10.60 1.68 -12.27
C MET A 15 9.79 0.56 -12.89
N VAL A 16 8.86 0.89 -13.75
CA VAL A 16 8.02 -0.07 -14.47
C VAL A 16 8.21 0.09 -15.97
N SER A 17 8.37 -1.03 -16.67
CA SER A 17 8.43 -1.02 -18.15
C SER A 17 7.08 -0.65 -18.74
N ALA A 18 7.09 0.23 -19.75
CA ALA A 18 5.94 0.56 -20.55
C ALA A 18 5.45 -0.68 -21.32
N CYS A 19 4.14 -0.90 -21.34
CA CYS A 19 3.52 -2.09 -21.92
C CYS A 19 3.09 -1.90 -23.37
N GLY A 20 3.33 -0.73 -24.00
CA GLY A 20 2.85 -0.38 -25.32
C GLY A 20 1.42 0.17 -25.30
N SER A 21 0.99 0.74 -24.16
CA SER A 21 -0.31 1.41 -24.03
C SER A 21 -0.28 2.78 -24.71
N TRP A 22 -1.43 3.27 -25.15
CA TRP A 22 -1.53 4.57 -25.83
C TRP A 22 -0.99 5.76 -25.00
N TYR A 23 -1.07 5.69 -23.69
CA TYR A 23 -0.55 6.73 -22.78
C TYR A 23 0.95 6.65 -22.53
N ASP A 24 1.62 5.58 -22.96
CA ASP A 24 3.07 5.41 -22.78
C ASP A 24 3.86 6.48 -23.54
N VAL A 25 3.30 6.97 -24.67
CA VAL A 25 3.90 8.06 -25.44
C VAL A 25 4.05 9.34 -24.63
N PHE A 26 3.12 9.60 -23.71
CA PHE A 26 3.11 10.81 -22.88
C PHE A 26 3.88 10.67 -21.57
N PHE A 27 3.95 9.46 -21.01
CA PHE A 27 4.44 9.27 -19.65
C PHE A 27 5.70 8.40 -19.54
N ALA A 28 6.05 7.63 -20.59
CA ALA A 28 7.22 6.79 -20.55
C ALA A 28 8.47 7.54 -21.03
N LYS A 29 9.56 7.47 -20.25
CA LYS A 29 10.89 7.91 -20.67
C LYS A 29 11.77 6.66 -20.85
N ASN A 30 12.33 6.48 -22.04
CA ASN A 30 13.11 5.28 -22.39
C ASN A 30 12.34 3.96 -22.15
N LYS A 31 11.08 3.91 -22.58
CA LYS A 31 10.17 2.76 -22.36
C LYS A 31 9.96 2.36 -20.88
N LYS A 32 10.25 3.26 -19.96
CA LYS A 32 10.03 3.07 -18.50
C LYS A 32 9.37 4.31 -17.94
N TYR A 33 8.59 4.12 -16.88
CA TYR A 33 8.10 5.23 -16.07
C TYR A 33 8.21 4.92 -14.59
N ARG A 34 8.46 5.96 -13.83
CA ARG A 34 8.56 5.90 -12.37
C ARG A 34 7.16 5.93 -11.78
N VAL A 35 6.60 4.79 -11.48
CA VAL A 35 5.27 4.68 -10.88
C VAL A 35 5.31 4.21 -9.43
N GLY A 36 6.45 3.66 -9.02
CA GLY A 36 6.61 3.10 -7.70
C GLY A 36 5.73 1.85 -7.48
N HIS A 37 5.79 1.35 -6.26
CA HIS A 37 4.99 0.23 -5.80
C HIS A 37 4.19 0.62 -4.54
N SER A 38 3.02 0.01 -4.37
CA SER A 38 2.16 0.20 -3.20
C SER A 38 1.67 -1.14 -2.70
N ALA A 39 1.71 -1.32 -1.39
CA ALA A 39 1.23 -2.51 -0.71
C ALA A 39 0.58 -2.14 0.63
N LEU A 40 0.04 -3.10 1.33
CA LEU A 40 -0.47 -2.92 2.68
C LEU A 40 -0.23 -4.16 3.54
N VAL A 41 -0.17 -3.93 4.85
CA VAL A 41 -0.19 -5.00 5.84
C VAL A 41 -1.40 -4.82 6.72
N LEU A 42 -2.26 -5.83 6.77
CA LEU A 42 -3.34 -5.91 7.75
C LEU A 42 -2.76 -6.41 9.07
N VAL A 43 -3.11 -5.75 10.16
CA VAL A 43 -2.66 -6.10 11.51
C VAL A 43 -3.89 -6.44 12.34
N GLU A 44 -3.96 -7.69 12.78
CA GLU A 44 -5.01 -8.16 13.68
C GLU A 44 -4.62 -7.83 15.12
N SER A 45 -5.38 -6.97 15.77
CA SER A 45 -5.00 -6.42 17.10
C SER A 45 -4.99 -7.46 18.20
N VAL A 46 -5.81 -8.52 18.09
CA VAL A 46 -5.91 -9.57 19.13
C VAL A 46 -4.67 -10.47 19.13
N THR A 47 -4.19 -10.85 17.97
CA THR A 47 -3.11 -11.83 17.81
C THR A 47 -1.77 -11.19 17.47
N GLY A 48 -1.76 -9.94 16.99
CA GLY A 48 -0.59 -9.28 16.43
C GLY A 48 -0.19 -9.83 15.05
N ASN A 49 -0.98 -10.72 14.45
CA ASN A 49 -0.67 -11.31 13.15
C ASN A 49 -0.64 -10.26 12.04
N LEU A 50 0.36 -10.36 11.19
CA LEU A 50 0.58 -9.49 10.03
C LEU A 50 0.24 -10.24 8.75
N ARG A 51 -0.64 -9.62 7.95
CA ARG A 51 -0.99 -10.17 6.64
C ARG A 51 -0.68 -9.16 5.54
N TYR A 52 0.36 -9.43 4.77
CA TYR A 52 0.74 -8.64 3.61
C TYR A 52 -0.21 -8.89 2.43
N PHE A 53 -0.52 -7.81 1.72
CA PHE A 53 -1.21 -7.85 0.42
C PHE A 53 -0.64 -6.79 -0.52
N ASP A 54 -0.45 -7.17 -1.76
CA ASP A 54 -0.21 -6.25 -2.86
C ASP A 54 -0.93 -6.70 -4.14
N PHE A 55 -0.86 -5.88 -5.16
CA PHE A 55 -1.34 -6.16 -6.51
C PHE A 55 -0.29 -5.78 -7.53
N GLY A 56 0.05 -6.68 -8.44
CA GLY A 56 1.06 -6.42 -9.43
C GLY A 56 1.09 -7.46 -10.56
N ARG A 57 2.00 -7.24 -11.51
CA ARG A 57 2.22 -8.11 -12.67
C ARG A 57 3.21 -9.23 -12.32
N TYR A 58 2.85 -10.07 -11.37
CA TYR A 58 3.68 -11.16 -10.86
C TYR A 58 3.38 -12.48 -11.58
N HIS A 59 4.26 -12.88 -12.50
CA HIS A 59 4.06 -14.09 -13.30
C HIS A 59 2.68 -14.14 -13.96
N THR A 60 2.27 -13.01 -14.52
CA THR A 60 0.98 -12.85 -15.20
C THR A 60 1.20 -12.59 -16.70
N PRO A 61 0.22 -12.92 -17.56
CA PRO A 61 0.23 -12.47 -18.95
C PRO A 61 0.36 -10.94 -19.05
N LYS A 62 0.80 -10.46 -20.21
CA LYS A 62 0.85 -9.03 -20.50
C LYS A 62 -0.51 -8.38 -20.18
N ASP A 63 -0.49 -7.15 -19.66
CA ASP A 63 -1.66 -6.34 -19.33
C ASP A 63 -2.56 -6.88 -18.21
N PHE A 64 -2.13 -7.92 -17.49
CA PHE A 64 -2.82 -8.43 -16.32
C PHE A 64 -1.96 -8.33 -15.05
N GLY A 65 -2.64 -8.29 -13.92
CA GLY A 65 -2.05 -8.40 -12.58
C GLY A 65 -2.86 -9.33 -11.71
N ARG A 66 -2.29 -9.66 -10.54
CA ARG A 66 -2.95 -10.46 -9.51
C ARG A 66 -2.64 -9.96 -8.11
N VAL A 67 -3.49 -10.31 -7.17
CA VAL A 67 -3.24 -10.06 -5.74
C VAL A 67 -2.36 -11.16 -5.18
N ARG A 68 -1.32 -10.77 -4.43
CA ARG A 68 -0.50 -11.70 -3.64
C ARG A 68 -0.80 -11.59 -2.15
N ASP A 69 -0.71 -12.71 -1.47
CA ASP A 69 -0.57 -12.85 -0.02
C ASP A 69 0.23 -14.13 0.28
N VAL A 70 0.51 -14.40 1.54
CA VAL A 70 1.26 -15.59 1.97
C VAL A 70 0.68 -16.92 1.49
N LYS A 71 -0.61 -16.99 1.13
CA LYS A 71 -1.24 -18.21 0.62
C LYS A 71 -0.94 -18.47 -0.85
N THR A 72 -0.71 -17.43 -1.62
CA THR A 72 -0.37 -17.53 -3.05
C THR A 72 1.13 -17.43 -3.31
N ASP A 73 1.85 -16.73 -2.41
CA ASP A 73 3.28 -16.44 -2.54
C ASP A 73 3.91 -16.48 -1.13
N GLY A 74 4.43 -17.63 -0.74
CA GLY A 74 4.96 -17.84 0.63
C GLY A 74 6.12 -16.93 1.02
N ASP A 75 6.84 -16.40 0.03
CA ASP A 75 7.96 -15.47 0.18
C ASP A 75 7.54 -14.07 0.68
N VAL A 76 6.25 -13.69 0.57
CA VAL A 76 5.73 -12.44 1.13
C VAL A 76 5.29 -12.56 2.61
N THR A 77 5.72 -13.60 3.30
CA THR A 77 5.45 -13.78 4.73
C THR A 77 6.24 -12.78 5.57
N ILE A 78 5.59 -12.07 6.49
CA ILE A 78 6.23 -11.29 7.54
C ILE A 78 6.30 -12.17 8.78
N LYS A 79 7.51 -12.37 9.34
CA LYS A 79 7.75 -13.23 10.50
C LYS A 79 7.53 -12.52 11.83
N THR A 80 7.78 -11.21 11.86
CA THR A 80 7.55 -10.38 13.04
C THR A 80 6.07 -10.39 13.40
N ILE A 81 5.76 -10.46 14.70
CA ILE A 81 4.43 -10.30 15.27
C ILE A 81 4.32 -8.88 15.82
N ALA A 82 3.21 -8.19 15.53
CA ALA A 82 2.98 -6.85 16.07
C ALA A 82 2.74 -6.89 17.58
N LYS A 83 3.46 -6.05 18.31
CA LYS A 83 3.23 -5.81 19.75
C LYS A 83 2.31 -4.59 19.85
N ILE A 84 1.13 -4.80 20.47
CA ILE A 84 0.10 -3.77 20.54
C ILE A 84 -0.15 -3.41 21.99
N GLU A 85 0.11 -2.15 22.34
CA GLU A 85 -0.11 -1.59 23.66
C GLU A 85 -0.84 -0.26 23.53
N LYS A 86 -1.83 -0.03 24.37
CA LYS A 86 -2.62 1.22 24.37
C LYS A 86 -3.11 1.66 22.98
N ASN A 87 -3.57 0.69 22.19
CA ASN A 87 -4.03 0.89 20.80
C ASN A 87 -2.95 1.46 19.86
N GLN A 88 -1.70 1.06 20.05
CA GLN A 88 -0.55 1.45 19.23
C GLN A 88 0.35 0.25 18.95
N ILE A 89 0.97 0.20 17.80
CA ILE A 89 1.99 -0.81 17.43
C ILE A 89 3.34 -0.32 17.99
N THR A 90 3.86 -0.98 19.01
CA THR A 90 5.08 -0.54 19.72
C THR A 90 6.37 -0.97 19.02
N ASN A 91 6.34 -2.05 18.23
CA ASN A 91 7.51 -2.56 17.50
C ASN A 91 7.46 -2.28 15.98
N LEU A 92 6.81 -1.17 15.58
CA LEU A 92 6.66 -0.81 14.16
C LEU A 92 7.99 -0.73 13.41
N LYS A 93 9.05 -0.23 14.04
CA LYS A 93 10.38 -0.15 13.45
C LYS A 93 10.89 -1.53 13.02
N GLU A 94 10.72 -2.54 13.87
CA GLU A 94 11.12 -3.92 13.59
C GLU A 94 10.38 -4.47 12.37
N ILE A 95 9.07 -4.28 12.33
CA ILE A 95 8.20 -4.69 11.21
C ILE A 95 8.64 -4.02 9.90
N LEU A 96 8.83 -2.70 9.90
CA LEU A 96 9.18 -1.96 8.69
C LEU A 96 10.61 -2.27 8.21
N LEU A 97 11.54 -2.57 9.11
CA LEU A 97 12.89 -3.02 8.73
C LEU A 97 12.88 -4.43 8.14
N GLU A 98 12.05 -5.35 8.65
CA GLU A 98 11.86 -6.65 8.02
C GLU A 98 11.32 -6.49 6.59
N ILE A 99 10.25 -5.67 6.42
CA ILE A 99 9.66 -5.39 5.13
C ILE A 99 10.69 -4.78 4.16
N LYS A 100 11.47 -3.81 4.61
CA LYS A 100 12.46 -3.12 3.77
C LYS A 100 13.56 -4.05 3.24
N LYS A 101 13.95 -5.06 4.02
CA LYS A 101 15.00 -6.02 3.67
C LYS A 101 14.56 -7.11 2.68
N LYS A 102 13.27 -7.33 2.52
CA LYS A 102 12.73 -8.41 1.69
C LYS A 102 12.61 -8.00 0.23
N GLU A 103 13.41 -8.61 -0.63
CA GLU A 103 13.34 -8.43 -2.09
C GLU A 103 12.01 -8.86 -2.69
N SER A 104 11.37 -9.88 -2.11
CA SER A 104 10.07 -10.40 -2.56
C SER A 104 8.94 -9.37 -2.53
N PHE A 105 9.08 -8.29 -1.78
CA PHE A 105 8.13 -7.18 -1.79
C PHE A 105 8.32 -6.21 -2.97
N HIS A 106 9.36 -6.42 -3.79
CA HIS A 106 9.68 -5.61 -4.98
C HIS A 106 9.74 -4.10 -4.71
N GLY A 107 10.19 -3.74 -3.52
CA GLY A 107 10.28 -2.36 -3.08
C GLY A 107 11.67 -1.77 -3.33
N GLU A 108 11.81 -0.92 -4.34
CA GLU A 108 13.06 -0.21 -4.63
C GLU A 108 13.12 1.14 -3.89
N GLY A 109 14.34 1.51 -3.45
CA GLY A 109 14.59 2.81 -2.83
C GLY A 109 13.98 2.98 -1.44
N THR A 110 13.49 4.15 -1.13
CA THR A 110 12.92 4.50 0.18
C THR A 110 11.55 3.87 0.40
N LEU A 111 11.35 3.18 1.52
CA LEU A 111 10.03 2.76 1.97
C LEU A 111 9.37 3.90 2.75
N TYR A 112 8.18 4.30 2.32
CA TYR A 112 7.26 5.16 3.07
C TYR A 112 6.16 4.31 3.68
N ALA A 113 5.84 4.54 4.95
CA ALA A 113 4.81 3.79 5.65
C ALA A 113 4.00 4.69 6.59
N SER A 114 2.72 4.40 6.76
CA SER A 114 1.91 5.00 7.83
C SER A 114 0.83 4.04 8.30
N ILE A 115 0.29 4.29 9.50
CA ILE A 115 -0.68 3.42 10.15
C ILE A 115 -2.08 4.03 10.03
N LEU A 116 -3.00 3.34 9.39
CA LEU A 116 -4.42 3.61 9.44
C LEU A 116 -5.02 2.89 10.65
N ASN A 117 -5.44 3.65 11.63
CA ASN A 117 -6.04 3.17 12.87
C ASN A 117 -7.56 3.07 12.75
N ASP A 118 -8.18 2.43 13.73
CA ASP A 118 -9.65 2.37 13.89
C ASP A 118 -10.34 1.76 12.69
N VAL A 119 -9.87 0.60 12.27
CA VAL A 119 -10.36 -0.14 11.11
C VAL A 119 -10.76 -1.55 11.47
N SER A 120 -11.46 -2.22 10.57
CA SER A 120 -11.82 -3.62 10.69
C SER A 120 -10.92 -4.49 9.83
N TYR A 121 -10.07 -5.30 10.47
CA TYR A 121 -9.27 -6.34 9.81
C TYR A 121 -10.15 -7.27 8.97
N SER A 122 -11.23 -7.78 9.54
CA SER A 122 -12.08 -8.77 8.88
C SER A 122 -12.71 -8.24 7.59
N LYS A 123 -13.17 -6.96 7.57
CA LYS A 123 -13.70 -6.34 6.36
C LYS A 123 -12.63 -6.15 5.29
N ALA A 124 -11.46 -5.64 5.68
CA ALA A 124 -10.32 -5.44 4.79
C ALA A 124 -9.84 -6.77 4.19
N TYR A 125 -9.65 -7.78 5.04
CA TYR A 125 -9.24 -9.12 4.62
C TYR A 125 -10.25 -9.76 3.66
N LYS A 126 -11.54 -9.74 4.01
CA LYS A 126 -12.62 -10.27 3.15
C LYS A 126 -12.62 -9.60 1.78
N TYR A 127 -12.43 -8.28 1.72
CA TYR A 127 -12.37 -7.54 0.47
C TYR A 127 -11.12 -7.92 -0.35
N ALA A 128 -9.93 -7.92 0.25
CA ALA A 128 -8.69 -8.31 -0.42
C ALA A 128 -8.78 -9.73 -0.99
N LYS A 129 -9.32 -10.67 -0.22
CA LYS A 129 -9.54 -12.06 -0.67
C LYS A 129 -10.60 -12.18 -1.77
N LYS A 130 -11.63 -11.33 -1.74
CA LYS A 130 -12.61 -11.25 -2.84
C LYS A 130 -11.93 -10.85 -4.15
N ILE A 131 -11.09 -9.82 -4.13
CA ILE A 131 -10.34 -9.40 -5.32
C ILE A 131 -9.35 -10.49 -5.76
N GLN A 132 -8.66 -11.14 -4.81
CA GLN A 132 -7.72 -12.23 -5.11
C GLN A 132 -8.41 -13.41 -5.82
N LYS A 133 -9.65 -13.75 -5.45
CA LYS A 133 -10.43 -14.82 -6.09
C LYS A 133 -10.76 -14.54 -7.56
N ASN A 134 -10.74 -13.30 -8.00
CA ASN A 134 -10.94 -12.97 -9.40
C ASN A 134 -9.75 -13.40 -10.29
N GLY A 135 -8.64 -13.83 -9.69
CA GLY A 135 -7.45 -14.28 -10.40
C GLY A 135 -6.76 -13.15 -11.16
N LEU A 136 -6.73 -13.27 -12.48
CA LEU A 136 -6.13 -12.25 -13.36
C LEU A 136 -7.09 -11.08 -13.58
N ILE A 137 -6.59 -9.88 -13.30
CA ILE A 137 -7.35 -8.62 -13.44
C ILE A 137 -6.58 -7.69 -14.38
N PRO A 138 -7.24 -7.00 -15.32
CA PRO A 138 -6.58 -6.03 -16.19
C PRO A 138 -5.80 -4.99 -15.38
N TYR A 139 -4.53 -4.78 -15.75
CA TYR A 139 -3.61 -3.91 -15.04
C TYR A 139 -3.42 -2.57 -15.77
N GLY A 140 -3.68 -1.48 -15.08
CA GLY A 140 -3.35 -0.15 -15.59
C GLY A 140 -4.09 0.98 -14.88
N PRO A 141 -3.57 2.22 -15.01
CA PRO A 141 -4.19 3.39 -14.37
C PRO A 141 -5.52 3.78 -15.03
N PHE A 142 -5.68 3.56 -16.33
CA PHE A 142 -6.85 3.97 -17.13
C PHE A 142 -7.65 2.78 -17.67
N VAL A 143 -7.43 1.58 -17.18
CA VAL A 143 -8.10 0.38 -17.68
C VAL A 143 -9.48 0.24 -17.05
N TYR A 144 -10.52 0.12 -17.89
CA TYR A 144 -11.88 -0.15 -17.47
C TYR A 144 -11.97 -1.53 -16.80
N ASN A 145 -12.64 -1.64 -15.67
CA ASN A 145 -12.70 -2.86 -14.84
C ASN A 145 -11.34 -3.41 -14.41
N GLY A 146 -10.27 -2.64 -14.59
CA GLY A 146 -8.92 -2.97 -14.14
C GLY A 146 -8.54 -2.29 -12.82
N THR A 147 -7.34 -2.61 -12.36
CA THR A 147 -6.75 -1.95 -11.18
C THR A 147 -5.23 -1.86 -11.31
N ASN A 148 -4.59 -1.21 -10.34
CA ASN A 148 -3.15 -1.23 -10.13
C ASN A 148 -2.84 -1.31 -8.63
N CYS A 149 -1.57 -1.36 -8.26
CA CYS A 149 -1.15 -1.50 -6.86
C CYS A 149 -1.77 -0.42 -5.95
N SER A 150 -1.73 0.85 -6.34
CA SER A 150 -2.23 1.96 -5.51
C SER A 150 -3.76 1.99 -5.42
N ARG A 151 -4.48 1.69 -6.49
CA ARG A 151 -5.94 1.57 -6.48
C ARG A 151 -6.41 0.39 -5.64
N PHE A 152 -5.71 -0.74 -5.72
CA PHE A 152 -5.99 -1.90 -4.88
C PHE A 152 -5.83 -1.55 -3.40
N VAL A 153 -4.69 -0.95 -3.00
CA VAL A 153 -4.44 -0.52 -1.62
C VAL A 153 -5.52 0.46 -1.13
N ALA A 154 -5.82 1.50 -1.90
CA ALA A 154 -6.88 2.46 -1.55
C ALA A 154 -8.23 1.78 -1.36
N SER A 155 -8.58 0.80 -2.20
CA SER A 155 -9.85 0.08 -2.14
C SER A 155 -9.95 -0.82 -0.90
N VAL A 156 -8.86 -1.52 -0.55
CA VAL A 156 -8.78 -2.32 0.68
C VAL A 156 -8.89 -1.43 1.92
N MET A 157 -8.16 -0.31 1.96
CA MET A 157 -8.25 0.66 3.07
C MET A 157 -9.68 1.21 3.23
N ARG A 158 -10.37 1.52 2.14
CA ARG A 158 -11.77 1.97 2.17
C ARG A 158 -12.72 0.90 2.69
N SER A 159 -12.51 -0.35 2.30
CA SER A 159 -13.35 -1.47 2.73
C SER A 159 -13.23 -1.77 4.23
N SER A 160 -12.15 -1.35 4.87
CA SER A 160 -11.92 -1.52 6.30
C SER A 160 -12.78 -0.64 7.20
N SER A 161 -13.66 0.19 6.62
CA SER A 161 -14.52 1.15 7.33
C SER A 161 -13.74 2.23 8.11
N PRO A 162 -12.80 2.94 7.46
CA PRO A 162 -12.11 4.06 8.09
C PRO A 162 -13.10 5.21 8.35
N THR A 163 -12.64 6.26 9.04
CA THR A 163 -13.45 7.46 9.23
C THR A 163 -13.97 8.00 7.88
N TYR A 164 -15.15 8.65 7.91
CA TYR A 164 -15.78 9.18 6.70
C TYR A 164 -14.85 10.06 5.86
N ILE A 165 -14.08 10.94 6.51
CA ILE A 165 -13.15 11.84 5.83
C ILE A 165 -12.04 11.05 5.12
N LYS A 166 -11.42 10.07 5.80
CA LYS A 166 -10.39 9.22 5.17
C LYS A 166 -10.98 8.41 4.01
N ASN A 167 -12.19 7.88 4.17
CA ASN A 167 -12.89 7.14 3.13
C ASN A 167 -13.12 8.02 1.87
N ALA A 168 -13.60 9.25 2.07
CA ALA A 168 -13.80 10.21 0.98
C ALA A 168 -12.47 10.57 0.30
N ARG A 169 -11.41 10.85 1.07
CA ARG A 169 -10.07 11.15 0.54
C ARG A 169 -9.43 9.99 -0.23
N LEU A 170 -9.66 8.75 0.19
CA LEU A 170 -9.21 7.56 -0.52
C LEU A 170 -10.00 7.29 -1.81
N LYS A 171 -11.27 7.67 -1.85
CA LYS A 171 -12.11 7.60 -3.05
C LYS A 171 -11.80 8.72 -4.03
N PHE A 172 -11.57 9.92 -3.50
CA PHE A 172 -11.29 11.13 -4.22
C PHE A 172 -9.79 11.48 -4.09
N PRO A 173 -9.15 11.93 -5.05
CA PRO A 173 -9.66 12.76 -6.12
C PRO A 173 -9.90 11.99 -7.39
N ILE A 174 -10.44 12.73 -8.24
CA ILE A 174 -10.56 12.74 -9.69
C ILE A 174 -9.40 12.03 -10.43
N CYS A 175 -8.25 11.71 -9.80
CA CYS A 175 -7.23 10.93 -10.46
C CYS A 175 -7.71 9.47 -10.55
N VAL A 176 -7.61 8.95 -11.73
CA VAL A 176 -7.98 7.57 -12.07
C VAL A 176 -7.11 6.56 -11.29
N SER A 177 -5.91 6.99 -10.89
CA SER A 177 -5.01 6.21 -10.03
C SER A 177 -4.33 7.10 -8.99
N PRO A 178 -4.52 6.83 -7.68
CA PRO A 178 -3.73 7.50 -6.66
C PRO A 178 -2.25 7.10 -6.77
N SER A 179 -1.35 8.00 -6.39
CA SER A 179 0.05 7.63 -6.24
C SER A 179 0.25 6.72 -5.01
N PRO A 180 1.32 5.91 -4.96
CA PRO A 180 1.66 5.12 -3.78
C PRO A 180 1.76 5.98 -2.51
N LYS A 181 2.47 7.09 -2.55
CA LYS A 181 2.67 8.01 -1.41
C LYS A 181 1.37 8.66 -0.94
N ARG A 182 0.40 8.88 -1.83
CA ARG A 182 -0.89 9.43 -1.46
C ARG A 182 -1.63 8.55 -0.45
N ASN A 183 -1.65 7.24 -0.65
CA ASN A 183 -2.30 6.30 0.27
C ASN A 183 -1.67 6.39 1.68
N VAL A 184 -0.33 6.44 1.74
CA VAL A 184 0.42 6.65 2.99
C VAL A 184 0.03 7.98 3.64
N GLY A 185 -0.01 9.06 2.87
CA GLY A 185 -0.33 10.40 3.39
C GLY A 185 -1.77 10.55 3.90
N ILE A 186 -2.72 9.73 3.42
CA ILE A 186 -4.11 9.73 3.89
C ILE A 186 -4.29 8.82 5.10
N ALA A 187 -3.55 7.72 5.20
CA ALA A 187 -3.67 6.75 6.28
C ALA A 187 -3.46 7.42 7.64
N ASN A 188 -2.43 8.26 7.78
CA ASN A 188 -2.17 8.99 9.01
C ASN A 188 -1.53 10.36 8.74
N ALA A 189 -1.64 11.27 9.73
CA ALA A 189 -0.90 12.52 9.75
C ALA A 189 0.61 12.25 9.77
N ASN A 190 1.06 11.36 10.62
CA ASN A 190 2.45 10.95 10.71
C ASN A 190 2.76 9.80 9.75
N PHE A 191 3.97 9.79 9.22
CA PHE A 191 4.46 8.71 8.39
C PHE A 191 5.94 8.43 8.66
N TYR A 192 6.41 7.30 8.20
CA TYR A 192 7.78 6.83 8.39
C TYR A 192 8.50 6.76 7.05
N ARG A 193 9.76 7.14 7.04
CA ARG A 193 10.69 6.96 5.93
C ARG A 193 11.77 5.97 6.37
N VAL A 194 11.87 4.87 5.65
CA VAL A 194 12.81 3.80 5.96
C VAL A 194 13.75 3.60 4.79
N THR A 195 15.02 3.83 5.04
CA THR A 195 16.12 3.55 4.11
C THR A 195 17.01 2.46 4.71
N GLU A 196 18.03 2.04 4.01
CA GLU A 196 19.03 1.11 4.55
C GLU A 196 19.77 1.67 5.78
N LYS A 197 19.92 3.02 5.84
CA LYS A 197 20.72 3.69 6.86
C LYS A 197 19.90 4.41 7.93
N ALA A 198 18.59 4.65 7.68
CA ALA A 198 17.80 5.50 8.56
C ALA A 198 16.34 5.03 8.67
N PHE A 199 15.81 5.20 9.87
CA PHE A 199 14.38 5.10 10.19
C PHE A 199 13.94 6.44 10.76
N ILE A 200 13.14 7.19 10.03
CA ILE A 200 12.75 8.56 10.37
C ILE A 200 11.22 8.63 10.47
N GLU A 201 10.72 9.05 11.62
CA GLU A 201 9.32 9.43 11.79
C GLU A 201 9.16 10.88 11.37
N VAL A 202 8.24 11.14 10.45
CA VAL A 202 7.85 12.49 10.02
C VAL A 202 6.50 12.83 10.63
N LYS A 203 6.51 13.78 11.56
CA LYS A 203 5.30 14.26 12.23
C LYS A 203 4.74 15.46 11.47
N ARG A 204 3.45 15.44 11.21
CA ARG A 204 2.73 16.53 10.56
C ARG A 204 1.59 17.00 11.46
N ASN A 205 1.36 18.30 11.49
CA ASN A 205 0.17 18.82 12.12
C ASN A 205 -1.10 18.56 11.27
N TRP A 206 -2.27 18.87 11.81
CA TRP A 206 -3.54 18.64 11.13
C TRP A 206 -3.60 19.35 9.77
N PHE A 207 -3.24 20.63 9.70
CA PHE A 207 -3.26 21.41 8.46
C PHE A 207 -2.35 20.80 7.38
N GLU A 208 -1.13 20.42 7.73
CA GLU A 208 -0.20 19.76 6.82
C GLU A 208 -0.73 18.42 6.31
N SER A 209 -1.36 17.63 7.17
CA SER A 209 -1.89 16.33 6.78
C SER A 209 -3.04 16.41 5.78
N TYR A 210 -3.77 17.52 5.78
CA TYR A 210 -4.90 17.77 4.88
C TYR A 210 -4.50 18.50 3.59
N PHE A 211 -3.67 19.52 3.68
CA PHE A 211 -3.42 20.45 2.58
C PHE A 211 -2.05 20.26 1.92
N LYS A 212 -1.09 19.63 2.60
CA LYS A 212 0.21 19.34 2.01
C LYS A 212 0.31 17.88 1.58
N SER A 213 0.64 17.66 0.32
CA SER A 213 0.97 16.33 -0.19
C SER A 213 2.35 15.88 0.32
N ILE A 214 2.50 14.57 0.59
CA ILE A 214 3.80 13.98 0.90
C ILE A 214 4.61 13.61 -0.35
N GLU A 215 4.14 13.97 -1.54
CA GLU A 215 4.83 13.65 -2.80
C GLU A 215 6.23 14.28 -2.89
N ARG A 216 6.40 15.43 -2.26
CA ARG A 216 7.66 16.20 -2.26
C ARG A 216 8.54 15.96 -1.04
N SER A 217 8.12 15.07 -0.14
CA SER A 217 8.86 14.76 1.09
C SER A 217 9.89 13.65 0.89
#